data_540932426dca3ae6096522c5a0b4d9f2
#
_entry.id   540932426dca3ae6096522c5a0b4d9f2
#
_cell.length_a   1.000
_cell.length_b   1.000
_cell.length_c   1.000
_cell.angle_alpha   90.00
_cell.angle_beta   90.00
_cell.angle_gamma   90.00
#
_symmetry.space_group_name_H-M   'P 1'
#
loop_
_entity.id
_entity.type
_entity.pdbx_description
1 polymer ?
#
loop_
_entity_poly.entity_id
_entity_poly.type
_entity_poly.pdbx_seq_one_letter_code
_entity_poly.pdbx_strand_id
1 'polypeptide(L)'
;QLEKVASLAESAYDRLTREFDHQVQDPIPLIFYATHSAFEQNNIILNFIPEGVGAFASPVRNRMVLPIDLPDGELFALITHELTHIFQYDILYRGKVSGRVGGAPQWFMEGMASYMAKDESTSDKMYLRDAVVNDSIPSILERGTSGFLAYRFGHAAFDYIEERWGKEGFRDFLFEFRNTFGGRADRAVERSFRIDPEDFDLDFRRWLRKKYLPQLVETGEPSDFGRPFRDDKGEIQQVLS
;
A
#
# COMPACT_ATOMS: atom_id res chain seq x y z
N GLN A 1 0.32 -28.75 4.28
CA GLN A 1 -0.11 -27.33 4.14
C GLN A 1 0.83 -26.38 4.90
N LEU A 2 1.16 -26.64 6.18
CA LEU A 2 2.04 -25.78 6.98
C LEU A 2 3.44 -25.64 6.37
N GLU A 3 4.06 -26.74 5.89
CA GLU A 3 5.38 -26.67 5.23
C GLU A 3 5.35 -25.79 3.99
N LYS A 4 4.26 -25.84 3.21
CA LYS A 4 4.07 -24.99 2.04
C LYS A 4 3.96 -23.50 2.45
N VAL A 5 3.17 -23.18 3.46
CA VAL A 5 3.02 -21.81 3.95
C VAL A 5 4.34 -21.29 4.52
N ALA A 6 5.08 -22.11 5.24
CA ALA A 6 6.43 -21.77 5.70
C ALA A 6 7.37 -21.45 4.53
N SER A 7 7.37 -22.29 3.48
CA SER A 7 8.16 -22.03 2.27
C SER A 7 7.79 -20.74 1.56
N LEU A 8 6.49 -20.40 1.49
CA LEU A 8 6.03 -19.12 0.94
C LEU A 8 6.52 -17.94 1.79
N ALA A 9 6.44 -18.05 3.12
CA ALA A 9 6.89 -17.02 4.04
C ALA A 9 8.41 -16.77 3.96
N GLU A 10 9.20 -17.83 3.94
CA GLU A 10 10.66 -17.71 3.76
C GLU A 10 11.01 -17.09 2.39
N SER A 11 10.32 -17.49 1.32
CA SER A 11 10.53 -16.92 -0.01
C SER A 11 10.19 -15.43 -0.06
N ALA A 12 9.11 -15.02 0.61
CA ALA A 12 8.73 -13.62 0.74
C ALA A 12 9.75 -12.84 1.58
N TYR A 13 10.22 -13.41 2.69
CA TYR A 13 11.24 -12.81 3.54
C TYR A 13 12.55 -12.56 2.79
N ASP A 14 13.06 -13.58 2.08
CA ASP A 14 14.26 -13.48 1.26
C ASP A 14 14.13 -12.39 0.17
N ARG A 15 12.96 -12.29 -0.44
CA ARG A 15 12.69 -11.25 -1.42
C ARG A 15 12.73 -9.86 -0.78
N LEU A 16 12.01 -9.66 0.32
CA LEU A 16 11.96 -8.38 1.01
C LEU A 16 13.33 -7.97 1.57
N THR A 17 14.11 -8.90 2.08
CA THR A 17 15.50 -8.66 2.51
C THR A 17 16.33 -8.03 1.39
N ARG A 18 16.19 -8.55 0.17
CA ARG A 18 16.89 -7.98 -1.00
C ARG A 18 16.34 -6.65 -1.45
N GLU A 19 15.00 -6.49 -1.44
CA GLU A 19 14.37 -5.23 -1.89
C GLU A 19 14.68 -4.07 -0.95
N PHE A 20 14.63 -4.29 0.36
CA PHE A 20 14.91 -3.27 1.37
C PHE A 20 16.41 -3.11 1.70
N ASP A 21 17.26 -4.05 1.26
CA ASP A 21 18.64 -4.18 1.73
C ASP A 21 18.72 -4.18 3.27
N HIS A 22 17.84 -4.96 3.91
CA HIS A 22 17.65 -4.99 5.34
C HIS A 22 17.26 -6.39 5.84
N GLN A 23 17.72 -6.75 7.04
CA GLN A 23 17.34 -7.98 7.73
C GLN A 23 16.66 -7.69 9.06
N VAL A 24 15.51 -8.28 9.27
CA VAL A 24 14.86 -8.32 10.58
C VAL A 24 15.57 -9.34 11.46
N GLN A 25 16.18 -8.88 12.55
CA GLN A 25 17.04 -9.72 13.39
C GLN A 25 16.28 -10.66 14.32
N ASP A 26 15.08 -10.22 14.75
CA ASP A 26 14.27 -10.99 15.69
C ASP A 26 13.38 -11.98 14.94
N PRO A 27 13.16 -13.20 15.48
CA PRO A 27 12.22 -14.15 14.90
C PRO A 27 10.82 -13.55 14.74
N ILE A 28 10.16 -13.87 13.63
CA ILE A 28 8.80 -13.41 13.32
C ILE A 28 7.83 -14.57 13.57
N PRO A 29 7.09 -14.57 14.69
CA PRO A 29 6.07 -15.57 14.94
C PRO A 29 4.95 -15.48 13.91
N LEU A 30 4.67 -16.58 13.22
CA LEU A 30 3.59 -16.72 12.26
C LEU A 30 2.44 -17.51 12.89
N ILE A 31 1.27 -16.89 12.99
CA ILE A 31 0.07 -17.50 13.56
C ILE A 31 -0.93 -17.74 12.42
N PHE A 32 -1.20 -19.00 12.14
CA PHE A 32 -2.06 -19.40 11.03
C PHE A 32 -3.42 -19.88 11.52
N TYR A 33 -4.46 -19.45 10.83
CA TYR A 33 -5.82 -19.95 10.96
C TYR A 33 -6.22 -20.72 9.72
N ALA A 34 -6.91 -21.84 9.91
CA ALA A 34 -7.28 -22.70 8.79
C ALA A 34 -8.25 -22.02 7.81
N THR A 35 -9.07 -21.09 8.30
CA THR A 35 -10.04 -20.34 7.50
C THR A 35 -10.10 -18.88 7.93
N HIS A 36 -10.57 -18.02 7.02
CA HIS A 36 -10.81 -16.61 7.31
C HIS A 36 -11.81 -16.43 8.48
N SER A 37 -12.88 -17.20 8.53
CA SER A 37 -13.84 -17.15 9.63
C SER A 37 -13.23 -17.50 11.00
N ALA A 38 -12.27 -18.43 11.04
CA ALA A 38 -11.55 -18.74 12.27
C ALA A 38 -10.57 -17.61 12.65
N PHE A 39 -9.98 -16.95 11.65
CA PHE A 39 -9.13 -15.78 11.85
C PHE A 39 -9.93 -14.60 12.45
N GLU A 40 -11.12 -14.28 11.96
CA GLU A 40 -11.97 -13.21 12.49
C GLU A 40 -12.37 -13.42 13.95
N GLN A 41 -12.48 -14.67 14.40
CA GLN A 41 -12.84 -15.03 15.78
C GLN A 41 -11.66 -15.03 16.75
N ASN A 42 -10.45 -14.70 16.30
CA ASN A 42 -9.31 -14.65 17.20
C ASN A 42 -9.40 -13.48 18.18
N ASN A 43 -8.75 -13.63 19.32
CA ASN A 43 -8.66 -12.62 20.38
C ASN A 43 -7.23 -12.04 20.54
N ILE A 44 -6.41 -12.14 19.51
CA ILE A 44 -5.02 -11.67 19.52
C ILE A 44 -4.95 -10.14 19.61
N ILE A 45 -5.95 -9.47 19.00
CA ILE A 45 -6.19 -8.04 19.16
C ILE A 45 -7.50 -7.85 19.95
N LEU A 46 -7.54 -6.77 20.74
CA LEU A 46 -8.69 -6.48 21.60
C LEU A 46 -9.88 -5.89 20.84
N ASN A 47 -9.68 -5.46 19.60
CA ASN A 47 -10.70 -4.85 18.78
C ASN A 47 -11.35 -5.89 17.87
N PHE A 48 -12.60 -5.61 17.50
CA PHE A 48 -13.29 -6.36 16.45
C PHE A 48 -12.51 -6.28 15.14
N ILE A 49 -12.31 -7.40 14.46
CA ILE A 49 -11.68 -7.47 13.14
C ILE A 49 -12.77 -7.26 12.09
N PRO A 50 -12.75 -6.19 11.30
CA PRO A 50 -13.70 -6.02 10.21
C PRO A 50 -13.57 -7.12 9.16
N GLU A 51 -14.67 -7.50 8.53
CA GLU A 51 -14.73 -8.55 7.48
C GLU A 51 -13.75 -8.33 6.33
N GLY A 52 -13.42 -7.08 6.03
CA GLY A 52 -12.47 -6.74 4.96
C GLY A 52 -10.99 -6.85 5.35
N VAL A 53 -10.66 -7.24 6.59
CA VAL A 53 -9.27 -7.42 7.04
C VAL A 53 -8.82 -8.84 6.75
N GLY A 54 -7.94 -9.01 5.76
CA GLY A 54 -7.44 -10.33 5.35
C GLY A 54 -6.41 -10.94 6.30
N ALA A 55 -5.59 -10.10 6.94
CA ALA A 55 -4.53 -10.49 7.87
C ALA A 55 -4.10 -9.27 8.69
N PHE A 56 -3.16 -9.43 9.61
CA PHE A 56 -2.50 -8.29 10.24
C PHE A 56 -1.09 -8.63 10.74
N ALA A 57 -0.22 -7.63 10.67
CA ALA A 57 1.09 -7.61 11.32
C ALA A 57 1.02 -6.76 12.59
N SER A 58 1.59 -7.26 13.69
CA SER A 58 1.59 -6.55 14.97
C SER A 58 2.99 -6.09 15.35
N PRO A 59 3.21 -4.78 15.53
CA PRO A 59 4.52 -4.25 15.93
C PRO A 59 4.86 -4.61 17.39
N VAL A 60 3.86 -4.89 18.23
CA VAL A 60 4.07 -5.11 19.68
C VAL A 60 4.85 -6.39 19.96
N ARG A 61 4.68 -7.42 19.14
CA ARG A 61 5.35 -8.72 19.32
C ARG A 61 5.98 -9.23 18.03
N ASN A 62 6.22 -8.34 17.08
CA ASN A 62 6.84 -8.66 15.79
C ASN A 62 6.24 -9.90 15.12
N ARG A 63 4.91 -10.03 15.11
CA ARG A 63 4.20 -11.23 14.66
C ARG A 63 3.20 -10.95 13.57
N MET A 64 2.93 -11.97 12.76
CA MET A 64 1.89 -11.97 11.75
C MET A 64 0.77 -12.95 12.11
N VAL A 65 -0.45 -12.59 11.76
CA VAL A 65 -1.65 -13.43 11.95
C VAL A 65 -2.45 -13.42 10.66
N LEU A 66 -2.69 -14.61 10.10
CA LEU A 66 -3.35 -14.73 8.79
C LEU A 66 -4.10 -16.06 8.62
N PRO A 67 -5.16 -16.09 7.82
CA PRO A 67 -5.80 -17.32 7.34
C PRO A 67 -4.98 -17.93 6.20
N ILE A 68 -5.12 -19.23 5.98
CA ILE A 68 -4.40 -19.97 4.94
C ILE A 68 -5.31 -20.70 3.95
N ASP A 69 -6.56 -20.27 3.82
CA ASP A 69 -7.57 -20.81 2.90
C ASP A 69 -7.63 -20.09 1.55
N LEU A 70 -6.57 -19.37 1.20
CA LEU A 70 -6.43 -18.67 -0.07
C LEU A 70 -5.66 -19.50 -1.11
N PRO A 71 -5.87 -19.24 -2.42
CA PRO A 71 -5.01 -19.74 -3.48
C PRO A 71 -3.55 -19.30 -3.28
N ASP A 72 -2.60 -20.10 -3.76
CA ASP A 72 -1.16 -19.90 -3.49
C ASP A 72 -0.64 -18.49 -3.85
N GLY A 73 -1.06 -17.96 -4.99
CA GLY A 73 -0.64 -16.63 -5.44
C GLY A 73 -1.18 -15.52 -4.54
N GLU A 74 -2.43 -15.62 -4.14
CA GLU A 74 -3.06 -14.67 -3.23
C GLU A 74 -2.48 -14.78 -1.81
N LEU A 75 -2.25 -16.02 -1.35
CA LEU A 75 -1.61 -16.27 -0.06
C LEU A 75 -0.17 -15.72 -0.03
N PHE A 76 0.60 -15.89 -1.11
CA PHE A 76 1.94 -15.32 -1.21
C PHE A 76 1.92 -13.78 -1.20
N ALA A 77 0.97 -13.18 -1.90
CA ALA A 77 0.77 -11.73 -1.89
C ALA A 77 0.40 -11.23 -0.49
N LEU A 78 -0.55 -11.89 0.18
CA LEU A 78 -0.96 -11.56 1.55
C LEU A 78 0.21 -11.67 2.54
N ILE A 79 0.96 -12.77 2.50
CA ILE A 79 2.16 -12.98 3.33
C ILE A 79 3.18 -11.87 3.07
N THR A 80 3.40 -11.51 1.80
CA THR A 80 4.36 -10.46 1.46
C THR A 80 3.90 -9.10 1.96
N HIS A 81 2.62 -8.80 1.87
CA HIS A 81 2.02 -7.57 2.39
C HIS A 81 2.29 -7.42 3.89
N GLU A 82 1.93 -8.43 4.66
CA GLU A 82 2.10 -8.43 6.13
C GLU A 82 3.58 -8.44 6.56
N LEU A 83 4.42 -9.21 5.88
CA LEU A 83 5.86 -9.16 6.12
C LEU A 83 6.44 -7.77 5.83
N THR A 84 5.94 -7.08 4.82
CA THR A 84 6.37 -5.70 4.55
C THR A 84 6.13 -4.80 5.75
N HIS A 85 5.00 -4.93 6.44
CA HIS A 85 4.77 -4.18 7.67
C HIS A 85 5.78 -4.52 8.77
N ILE A 86 6.19 -5.78 8.91
CA ILE A 86 7.24 -6.16 9.86
C ILE A 86 8.57 -5.46 9.52
N PHE A 87 8.96 -5.46 8.23
CA PHE A 87 10.15 -4.73 7.79
C PHE A 87 10.02 -3.23 8.03
N GLN A 88 8.87 -2.63 7.73
CA GLN A 88 8.61 -1.21 8.00
C GLN A 88 8.74 -0.89 9.50
N TYR A 89 8.19 -1.71 10.38
CA TYR A 89 8.30 -1.52 11.83
C TYR A 89 9.75 -1.62 12.30
N ASP A 90 10.50 -2.59 11.81
CA ASP A 90 11.90 -2.75 12.17
C ASP A 90 12.76 -1.60 11.63
N ILE A 91 12.60 -1.22 10.36
CA ILE A 91 13.33 -0.13 9.73
C ILE A 91 13.02 1.21 10.37
N LEU A 92 11.75 1.54 10.55
CA LEU A 92 11.33 2.88 10.95
C LEU A 92 11.41 3.12 12.45
N TYR A 93 11.16 2.11 13.28
CA TYR A 93 10.93 2.29 14.70
C TYR A 93 11.91 1.58 15.62
N ARG A 94 12.69 0.61 15.12
CA ARG A 94 13.67 -0.10 15.94
C ARG A 94 14.69 0.87 16.55
N GLY A 95 14.88 0.74 17.87
CA GLY A 95 15.82 1.57 18.63
C GLY A 95 15.35 3.02 18.88
N LYS A 96 14.15 3.39 18.43
CA LYS A 96 13.54 4.68 18.78
C LYS A 96 12.66 4.51 20.01
N VAL A 97 12.79 5.43 20.97
CA VAL A 97 11.89 5.48 22.14
C VAL A 97 10.46 5.67 21.62
N SER A 98 9.71 4.61 21.76
CA SER A 98 8.41 4.38 21.13
C SER A 98 7.38 5.46 21.37
N GLY A 99 6.50 5.65 20.39
CA GLY A 99 5.13 6.13 20.57
C GLY A 99 4.93 7.64 20.62
N ARG A 100 5.97 8.46 20.56
CA ARG A 100 5.86 9.93 20.60
C ARG A 100 5.99 10.62 19.24
N VAL A 101 6.26 9.87 18.21
CA VAL A 101 6.39 10.44 16.86
C VAL A 101 5.15 10.03 16.11
N GLY A 102 4.40 10.98 15.59
CA GLY A 102 3.22 10.71 14.77
C GLY A 102 3.53 9.62 13.75
N GLY A 103 2.67 8.61 13.67
CA GLY A 103 2.91 7.44 12.83
C GLY A 103 3.11 7.83 11.36
N ALA A 104 3.77 6.96 10.60
CA ALA A 104 3.88 7.12 9.16
C ALA A 104 2.48 7.26 8.53
N PRO A 105 2.31 8.06 7.48
CA PRO A 105 1.02 8.17 6.79
C PRO A 105 0.55 6.82 6.28
N GLN A 106 -0.77 6.61 6.26
CA GLN A 106 -1.35 5.34 5.82
C GLN A 106 -0.94 4.99 4.37
N TRP A 107 -0.93 5.97 3.45
CA TRP A 107 -0.48 5.75 2.09
C TRP A 107 0.96 5.22 1.99
N PHE A 108 1.84 5.65 2.91
CA PHE A 108 3.21 5.17 2.96
C PHE A 108 3.27 3.72 3.46
N MET A 109 2.57 3.40 4.55
CA MET A 109 2.58 2.07 5.12
C MET A 109 1.88 1.05 4.20
N GLU A 110 0.63 1.31 3.89
CA GLU A 110 -0.20 0.39 3.10
C GLU A 110 0.16 0.38 1.62
N GLY A 111 0.50 1.55 1.08
CA GLY A 111 0.94 1.65 -0.32
C GLY A 111 2.24 0.90 -0.58
N MET A 112 3.22 0.98 0.34
CA MET A 112 4.46 0.21 0.24
C MET A 112 4.20 -1.30 0.39
N ALA A 113 3.34 -1.71 1.32
CA ALA A 113 2.99 -3.10 1.51
C ALA A 113 2.30 -3.68 0.26
N SER A 114 1.34 -2.95 -0.30
CA SER A 114 0.68 -3.28 -1.56
C SER A 114 1.66 -3.34 -2.74
N TYR A 115 2.54 -2.35 -2.88
CA TYR A 115 3.58 -2.32 -3.91
C TYR A 115 4.53 -3.53 -3.81
N MET A 116 5.00 -3.88 -2.62
CA MET A 116 5.84 -5.07 -2.41
C MET A 116 5.08 -6.37 -2.66
N ALA A 117 3.82 -6.46 -2.29
CA ALA A 117 2.97 -7.61 -2.53
C ALA A 117 2.60 -7.80 -4.02
N LYS A 118 2.63 -6.71 -4.79
CA LYS A 118 2.11 -6.64 -6.17
C LYS A 118 0.66 -7.11 -6.26
N ASP A 119 -0.13 -6.68 -5.28
CA ASP A 119 -1.53 -7.09 -5.10
C ASP A 119 -2.53 -6.22 -5.87
N GLU A 120 -2.06 -5.28 -6.68
CA GLU A 120 -2.90 -4.41 -7.49
C GLU A 120 -3.69 -5.19 -8.54
N SER A 121 -5.01 -5.19 -8.39
CA SER A 121 -5.94 -5.81 -9.31
C SER A 121 -6.33 -4.89 -10.49
N THR A 122 -7.05 -5.45 -11.47
CA THR A 122 -7.63 -4.66 -12.56
C THR A 122 -8.65 -3.64 -12.06
N SER A 123 -9.41 -4.00 -11.02
CA SER A 123 -10.35 -3.07 -10.38
C SER A 123 -9.63 -1.89 -9.71
N ASP A 124 -8.48 -2.14 -9.11
CA ASP A 124 -7.67 -1.08 -8.48
C ASP A 124 -7.18 -0.08 -9.53
N LYS A 125 -6.73 -0.57 -10.68
CA LYS A 125 -6.35 0.28 -11.83
C LYS A 125 -7.51 1.09 -12.37
N MET A 126 -8.74 0.57 -12.28
CA MET A 126 -9.93 1.31 -12.65
C MET A 126 -10.13 2.55 -11.77
N TYR A 127 -9.92 2.43 -10.45
CA TYR A 127 -10.01 3.59 -9.55
C TYR A 127 -8.97 4.66 -9.83
N LEU A 128 -7.72 4.25 -10.13
CA LEU A 128 -6.67 5.20 -10.52
C LEU A 128 -7.01 5.91 -11.84
N ARG A 129 -7.51 5.16 -12.81
CA ARG A 129 -7.95 5.70 -14.10
C ARG A 129 -9.13 6.66 -13.94
N ASP A 130 -10.13 6.30 -13.13
CA ASP A 130 -11.28 7.14 -12.84
C ASP A 130 -10.84 8.49 -12.22
N ALA A 131 -9.94 8.45 -11.26
CA ALA A 131 -9.40 9.66 -10.66
C ALA A 131 -8.62 10.54 -11.66
N VAL A 132 -7.92 9.92 -12.61
CA VAL A 132 -7.23 10.65 -13.69
C VAL A 132 -8.23 11.33 -14.63
N VAL A 133 -9.29 10.62 -15.03
CA VAL A 133 -10.33 11.12 -15.94
C VAL A 133 -11.08 12.29 -15.32
N ASN A 134 -11.43 12.17 -14.04
CA ASN A 134 -12.22 13.18 -13.33
C ASN A 134 -11.35 14.28 -12.68
N ASP A 135 -10.06 14.33 -12.96
CA ASP A 135 -9.10 15.26 -12.35
C ASP A 135 -9.15 15.29 -10.81
N SER A 136 -9.42 14.14 -10.20
CA SER A 136 -9.58 13.95 -8.76
C SER A 136 -8.43 13.18 -8.10
N ILE A 137 -7.22 13.26 -8.68
CA ILE A 137 -6.02 12.64 -8.11
C ILE A 137 -5.66 13.35 -6.81
N PRO A 138 -5.66 12.66 -5.65
CA PRO A 138 -5.32 13.28 -4.39
C PRO A 138 -3.83 13.67 -4.35
N SER A 139 -3.47 14.65 -3.52
CA SER A 139 -2.07 14.87 -3.18
C SER A 139 -1.57 13.71 -2.33
N ILE A 140 -0.49 13.06 -2.78
CA ILE A 140 0.07 11.91 -2.07
C ILE A 140 0.84 12.34 -0.82
N LEU A 141 1.38 13.54 -0.78
CA LEU A 141 2.17 14.04 0.34
C LEU A 141 1.31 14.60 1.48
N GLU A 142 0.06 14.92 1.21
CA GLU A 142 -0.89 15.35 2.24
C GLU A 142 -1.34 14.14 3.08
N ARG A 143 -1.53 14.38 4.37
CA ARG A 143 -1.96 13.31 5.31
C ARG A 143 -3.39 12.80 5.11
N GLY A 144 -4.14 13.42 4.19
CA GLY A 144 -5.57 13.16 3.99
C GLY A 144 -5.91 11.89 3.22
N THR A 145 -4.95 11.29 2.51
CA THR A 145 -5.20 10.07 1.75
C THR A 145 -5.27 8.87 2.70
N SER A 146 -6.45 8.34 2.90
CA SER A 146 -6.76 7.28 3.87
C SER A 146 -7.68 6.21 3.29
N GLY A 147 -7.86 5.11 4.00
CA GLY A 147 -8.68 3.99 3.59
C GLY A 147 -8.17 3.34 2.30
N PHE A 148 -9.08 2.85 1.48
CA PHE A 148 -8.77 2.17 0.22
C PHE A 148 -7.87 3.00 -0.71
N LEU A 149 -8.07 4.31 -0.78
CA LEU A 149 -7.27 5.20 -1.64
C LEU A 149 -5.80 5.26 -1.19
N ALA A 150 -5.53 5.12 0.11
CA ALA A 150 -4.16 5.05 0.63
C ALA A 150 -3.37 3.86 0.07
N TYR A 151 -4.02 2.71 -0.07
CA TYR A 151 -3.41 1.52 -0.70
C TYR A 151 -3.08 1.80 -2.17
N ARG A 152 -4.06 2.29 -2.94
CA ARG A 152 -3.94 2.38 -4.40
C ARG A 152 -3.05 3.52 -4.86
N PHE A 153 -3.26 4.72 -4.34
CA PHE A 153 -2.37 5.85 -4.66
C PHE A 153 -0.99 5.71 -4.03
N GLY A 154 -0.90 5.09 -2.84
CA GLY A 154 0.37 4.75 -2.23
C GLY A 154 1.17 3.74 -3.06
N HIS A 155 0.56 2.65 -3.54
CA HIS A 155 1.18 1.71 -4.47
C HIS A 155 1.69 2.44 -5.72
N ALA A 156 0.84 3.22 -6.36
CA ALA A 156 1.21 3.98 -7.56
C ALA A 156 2.35 5.00 -7.30
N ALA A 157 2.43 5.56 -6.10
CA ALA A 157 3.53 6.46 -5.73
C ALA A 157 4.87 5.72 -5.63
N PHE A 158 4.89 4.49 -5.10
CA PHE A 158 6.10 3.67 -5.09
C PHE A 158 6.47 3.15 -6.47
N ASP A 159 5.51 2.79 -7.34
CA ASP A 159 5.75 2.53 -8.76
C ASP A 159 6.43 3.73 -9.44
N TYR A 160 5.91 4.94 -9.21
CA TYR A 160 6.48 6.17 -9.77
C TYR A 160 7.90 6.43 -9.28
N ILE A 161 8.15 6.24 -7.97
CA ILE A 161 9.49 6.40 -7.40
C ILE A 161 10.47 5.42 -8.03
N GLU A 162 10.11 4.13 -8.13
CA GLU A 162 10.99 3.13 -8.74
C GLU A 162 11.22 3.39 -10.23
N GLU A 163 10.18 3.76 -10.98
CA GLU A 163 10.32 4.06 -12.42
C GLU A 163 11.25 5.25 -12.67
N ARG A 164 11.20 6.26 -11.79
CA ARG A 164 11.97 7.50 -12.01
C ARG A 164 13.39 7.46 -11.43
N TRP A 165 13.59 6.84 -10.28
CA TRP A 165 14.87 6.83 -9.55
C TRP A 165 15.42 5.43 -9.30
N GLY A 166 14.75 4.39 -9.77
CA GLY A 166 15.16 3.01 -9.56
C GLY A 166 15.01 2.52 -8.12
N LYS A 167 15.49 1.30 -7.90
CA LYS A 167 15.46 0.67 -6.56
C LYS A 167 16.31 1.41 -5.53
N GLU A 168 17.39 2.03 -5.96
CA GLU A 168 18.23 2.83 -5.06
C GLU A 168 17.48 4.07 -4.60
N GLY A 169 16.79 4.79 -5.50
CA GLY A 169 15.95 5.91 -5.12
C GLY A 169 14.82 5.54 -4.17
N PHE A 170 14.23 4.35 -4.34
CA PHE A 170 13.26 3.82 -3.37
C PHE A 170 13.89 3.63 -1.98
N ARG A 171 15.09 3.04 -1.90
CA ARG A 171 15.82 2.83 -0.63
C ARG A 171 16.23 4.15 0.01
N ASP A 172 16.74 5.08 -0.77
CA ASP A 172 17.12 6.42 -0.31
C ASP A 172 15.90 7.14 0.29
N PHE A 173 14.75 7.06 -0.38
CA PHE A 173 13.51 7.63 0.13
C PHE A 173 13.08 7.01 1.47
N LEU A 174 13.15 5.69 1.60
CA LEU A 174 12.83 4.98 2.84
C LEU A 174 13.81 5.38 3.97
N PHE A 175 15.11 5.47 3.65
CA PHE A 175 16.14 5.89 4.59
C PHE A 175 15.94 7.32 5.08
N GLU A 176 15.69 8.26 4.17
CA GLU A 176 15.43 9.65 4.53
C GLU A 176 14.09 9.79 5.27
N PHE A 177 13.07 9.03 4.89
CA PHE A 177 11.80 9.01 5.62
C PHE A 177 12.00 8.57 7.09
N ARG A 178 12.78 7.52 7.33
CA ARG A 178 13.19 7.08 8.67
C ARG A 178 13.83 8.20 9.49
N ASN A 179 14.62 9.07 8.85
CA ASN A 179 15.33 10.17 9.49
C ASN A 179 14.45 11.40 9.75
N THR A 180 13.21 11.39 9.27
CA THR A 180 12.24 12.46 9.57
C THR A 180 11.56 12.21 10.92
N PHE A 181 11.33 13.27 11.68
CA PHE A 181 10.50 13.18 12.88
C PHE A 181 9.02 13.29 12.49
N GLY A 182 8.20 12.31 12.89
CA GLY A 182 6.77 12.32 12.65
C GLY A 182 6.33 11.92 11.25
N GLY A 183 7.17 11.13 10.52
CA GLY A 183 6.78 10.58 9.22
C GLY A 183 6.52 11.67 8.15
N ARG A 184 7.44 12.61 8.02
CA ARG A 184 7.38 13.74 7.07
C ARG A 184 7.84 13.30 5.68
N ALA A 185 6.90 12.81 4.86
CA ALA A 185 7.17 12.37 3.49
C ALA A 185 7.66 13.53 2.59
N ASP A 186 7.14 14.73 2.80
CA ASP A 186 7.60 15.95 2.13
C ASP A 186 9.10 16.17 2.30
N ARG A 187 9.60 16.09 3.53
CA ARG A 187 11.04 16.23 3.80
C ARG A 187 11.88 15.08 3.27
N ALA A 188 11.32 13.86 3.27
CA ALA A 188 12.00 12.72 2.69
C ALA A 188 12.18 12.89 1.18
N VAL A 189 11.15 13.35 0.46
CA VAL A 189 11.20 13.68 -0.97
C VAL A 189 12.30 14.73 -1.25
N GLU A 190 12.27 15.84 -0.51
CA GLU A 190 13.25 16.92 -0.68
C GLU A 190 14.70 16.43 -0.51
N ARG A 191 14.95 15.58 0.50
CA ARG A 191 16.29 15.08 0.80
C ARG A 191 16.76 14.00 -0.17
N SER A 192 15.89 13.05 -0.51
CA SER A 192 16.24 11.92 -1.37
C SER A 192 16.37 12.33 -2.83
N PHE A 193 15.44 13.14 -3.32
CA PHE A 193 15.33 13.45 -4.74
C PHE A 193 15.80 14.87 -5.09
N ARG A 194 16.01 15.72 -4.09
CA ARG A 194 16.42 17.14 -4.24
C ARG A 194 15.46 17.94 -5.12
N ILE A 195 14.18 17.65 -4.99
CA ILE A 195 13.08 18.34 -5.66
C ILE A 195 12.11 18.86 -4.62
N ASP A 196 11.42 19.93 -4.98
CA ASP A 196 10.36 20.48 -4.13
C ASP A 196 9.21 19.46 -3.99
N PRO A 197 8.63 19.31 -2.79
CA PRO A 197 7.50 18.41 -2.59
C PRO A 197 6.27 18.70 -3.47
N GLU A 198 6.00 19.96 -3.77
CA GLU A 198 4.90 20.35 -4.68
C GLU A 198 5.22 19.91 -6.12
N ASP A 199 6.46 20.04 -6.56
CA ASP A 199 6.91 19.56 -7.87
C ASP A 199 6.85 18.04 -7.96
N PHE A 200 7.18 17.33 -6.88
CA PHE A 200 7.02 15.87 -6.82
C PHE A 200 5.56 15.47 -7.01
N ASP A 201 4.64 16.10 -6.30
CA ASP A 201 3.21 15.80 -6.40
C ASP A 201 2.65 16.11 -7.80
N LEU A 202 3.06 17.24 -8.38
CA LEU A 202 2.70 17.61 -9.76
C LEU A 202 3.23 16.61 -10.79
N ASP A 203 4.47 16.16 -10.64
CA ASP A 203 5.08 15.20 -11.54
C ASP A 203 4.47 13.81 -11.40
N PHE A 204 4.13 13.39 -10.17
CA PHE A 204 3.38 12.16 -9.92
C PHE A 204 2.01 12.18 -10.61
N ARG A 205 1.26 13.27 -10.50
CA ARG A 205 -0.04 13.44 -11.18
C ARG A 205 0.13 13.44 -12.71
N ARG A 206 1.18 14.06 -13.24
CA ARG A 206 1.50 14.02 -14.67
C ARG A 206 1.83 12.61 -15.14
N TRP A 207 2.58 11.86 -14.32
CA TRP A 207 2.92 10.46 -14.59
C TRP A 207 1.66 9.58 -14.66
N LEU A 208 0.74 9.70 -13.70
CA LEU A 208 -0.56 8.99 -13.75
C LEU A 208 -1.36 9.34 -15.00
N ARG A 209 -1.43 10.63 -15.36
CA ARG A 209 -2.11 11.06 -16.59
C ARG A 209 -1.46 10.44 -17.83
N LYS A 210 -0.15 10.41 -17.93
CA LYS A 210 0.55 9.77 -19.06
C LYS A 210 0.29 8.27 -19.13
N LYS A 211 0.09 7.61 -17.99
CA LYS A 211 -0.19 6.17 -17.93
C LYS A 211 -1.63 5.83 -18.35
N TYR A 212 -2.60 6.66 -18.02
CA TYR A 212 -4.02 6.31 -18.18
C TYR A 212 -4.77 7.10 -19.26
N LEU A 213 -4.45 8.37 -19.55
CA LEU A 213 -5.16 9.14 -20.55
C LEU A 213 -5.07 8.57 -22.00
N PRO A 214 -3.95 7.98 -22.43
CA PRO A 214 -3.90 7.39 -23.78
C PRO A 214 -4.96 6.31 -24.01
N GLN A 215 -5.35 5.58 -22.97
CA GLN A 215 -6.40 4.57 -23.07
C GLN A 215 -7.77 5.18 -23.40
N LEU A 216 -8.04 6.39 -22.95
CA LEU A 216 -9.29 7.10 -23.26
C LEU A 216 -9.35 7.59 -24.69
N VAL A 217 -8.21 8.02 -25.23
CA VAL A 217 -8.12 8.44 -26.65
C VAL A 217 -8.46 7.27 -27.58
N GLU A 218 -8.12 6.05 -27.19
CA GLU A 218 -8.40 4.85 -27.97
C GLU A 218 -9.83 4.33 -27.77
N THR A 219 -10.37 4.43 -26.57
CA THR A 219 -11.64 3.79 -26.20
C THR A 219 -12.82 4.77 -26.05
N GLY A 220 -12.57 6.08 -26.07
CA GLY A 220 -13.55 7.11 -25.78
C GLY A 220 -13.85 7.27 -24.27
N GLU A 221 -14.59 8.30 -23.94
CA GLU A 221 -15.03 8.57 -22.58
C GLU A 221 -16.45 8.03 -22.33
N PRO A 222 -16.82 7.72 -21.08
CA PRO A 222 -18.21 7.30 -20.77
C PRO A 222 -19.28 8.28 -21.28
N SER A 223 -18.96 9.57 -21.31
CA SER A 223 -19.82 10.63 -21.85
C SER A 223 -20.09 10.52 -23.35
N ASP A 224 -19.22 9.84 -24.10
CA ASP A 224 -19.40 9.58 -25.53
C ASP A 224 -20.47 8.52 -25.80
N PHE A 225 -20.74 7.66 -24.82
CA PHE A 225 -21.63 6.50 -24.94
C PHE A 225 -22.94 6.67 -24.17
N GLY A 226 -23.02 7.61 -23.22
CA GLY A 226 -24.20 7.81 -22.42
C GLY A 226 -24.15 9.03 -21.51
N ARG A 227 -25.30 9.39 -20.96
CA ARG A 227 -25.40 10.47 -19.98
C ARG A 227 -25.46 9.85 -18.58
N PRO A 228 -24.81 10.46 -17.56
CA PRO A 228 -24.97 10.02 -16.18
C PRO A 228 -26.45 10.07 -15.78
N PHE A 229 -26.96 8.99 -15.21
CA PHE A 229 -28.28 9.02 -14.60
C PHE A 229 -28.19 9.85 -13.31
N ARG A 230 -28.98 10.93 -13.25
CA ARG A 230 -29.08 11.78 -12.07
C ARG A 230 -30.51 11.72 -11.56
N ASP A 231 -30.67 11.66 -10.24
CA ASP A 231 -31.98 11.82 -9.63
C ASP A 231 -32.48 13.27 -9.72
N ASP A 232 -33.69 13.53 -9.24
CA ASP A 232 -34.31 14.85 -9.25
C ASP A 232 -33.55 15.91 -8.42
N LYS A 233 -32.59 15.47 -7.59
CA LYS A 233 -31.69 16.30 -6.80
C LYS A 233 -30.34 16.52 -7.47
N GLY A 234 -30.11 15.90 -8.62
CA GLY A 234 -28.85 15.95 -9.35
C GLY A 234 -27.75 15.00 -8.80
N GLU A 235 -28.08 14.13 -7.85
CA GLU A 235 -27.17 13.13 -7.32
C GLU A 235 -27.06 11.92 -8.27
N ILE A 236 -25.87 11.36 -8.39
CA ILE A 236 -25.63 10.15 -9.18
C ILE A 236 -26.12 8.96 -8.36
N GLN A 237 -27.18 8.29 -8.81
CA GLN A 237 -27.60 7.04 -8.21
C GLN A 237 -26.78 5.88 -8.76
N GLN A 238 -26.29 4.99 -7.88
CA GLN A 238 -25.72 3.73 -8.30
C GLN A 238 -26.79 2.90 -9.00
N VAL A 239 -26.56 2.59 -10.25
CA VAL A 239 -27.35 1.58 -10.95
C VAL A 239 -26.92 0.22 -10.39
N LEU A 240 -27.74 -0.33 -9.50
CA LEU A 240 -27.60 -1.73 -9.10
C LEU A 240 -27.98 -2.58 -10.30
N SER A 241 -26.97 -3.26 -10.86
CA SER A 241 -27.14 -4.30 -11.90
C SER A 241 -27.57 -5.60 -11.29
#